data_3a9dde4bd73f9bc598edc1feb3ed4404
#
_entry.id   3a9dde4bd73f9bc598edc1feb3ed4404
#
_cell.length_a   1.000
_cell.length_b   1.000
_cell.length_c   1.000
_cell.angle_alpha   90.00
_cell.angle_beta   90.00
_cell.angle_gamma   90.00
#
_symmetry.space_group_name_H-M   'P 1'
#
loop_
_entity.id
_entity.type
_entity.pdbx_description
1 polymer ?
#
loop_
_entity_poly.entity_id
_entity_poly.type
_entity_poly.pdbx_seq_one_letter_code
_entity_poly.pdbx_strand_id
1 'polypeptide(L)'
;MRMYVETHMRFGELFKVDPEEAIDNLDRTFEMKLEAFHTLYDVSKGLFPYFGNGDTTVLLAVRNAIHHRNHPLFHSLNRRLYLDTDLDRWCGASFLLASHPTLHGIPIQMSHYVRLDDLDARLDPSCASPYLDTIVGSDKAVRRMEGIDMQLKLPAIRDRGLRDRYPKDQIYLDLMPIFVSAVCKVFKAMKAAGVAFRGFDAETYAVPFTSEIEVDLSSPSLKRLQVGGLGPPVIVDV
;
A
#
# COMPACT_ATOMS: atom_id res chain seq x y z
N MET A 1 1.36 10.54 -9.02
CA MET A 1 1.39 9.31 -9.88
C MET A 1 2.62 9.28 -10.76
N ARG A 2 2.79 10.24 -11.66
CA ARG A 2 3.86 10.26 -12.68
C ARG A 2 5.27 10.05 -12.11
N MET A 3 5.68 10.82 -11.12
CA MET A 3 7.02 10.67 -10.50
C MET A 3 7.28 9.25 -9.98
N TYR A 4 6.29 8.62 -9.34
CA TYR A 4 6.45 7.25 -8.87
C TYR A 4 6.60 6.26 -10.04
N VAL A 5 5.85 6.43 -11.12
CA VAL A 5 5.98 5.61 -12.34
C VAL A 5 7.38 5.74 -12.93
N GLU A 6 7.85 6.97 -13.11
CA GLU A 6 9.18 7.24 -13.68
C GLU A 6 10.31 6.65 -12.80
N THR A 7 10.20 6.78 -11.47
CA THR A 7 11.17 6.19 -10.53
C THR A 7 11.13 4.66 -10.59
N HIS A 8 9.93 4.07 -10.60
CA HIS A 8 9.76 2.62 -10.69
C HIS A 8 10.33 2.06 -11.99
N MET A 9 10.15 2.73 -13.12
CA MET A 9 10.72 2.31 -14.41
C MET A 9 12.27 2.33 -14.42
N ARG A 10 12.89 3.24 -13.67
CA ARG A 10 14.35 3.36 -13.56
C ARG A 10 14.94 2.50 -12.44
N PHE A 11 14.10 1.96 -11.56
CA PHE A 11 14.53 1.25 -10.35
C PHE A 11 15.52 0.14 -10.65
N GLY A 12 15.22 -0.76 -11.59
CA GLY A 12 16.06 -1.92 -11.88
C GLY A 12 17.47 -1.58 -12.40
N GLU A 13 17.61 -0.50 -13.17
CA GLU A 13 18.92 -0.07 -13.66
C GLU A 13 19.72 0.64 -12.56
N LEU A 14 19.06 1.51 -11.78
CA LEU A 14 19.70 2.18 -10.65
C LEU A 14 20.10 1.16 -9.57
N PHE A 15 19.25 0.19 -9.28
CA PHE A 15 19.50 -0.85 -8.27
C PHE A 15 20.76 -1.68 -8.56
N LYS A 16 21.12 -1.88 -9.81
CA LYS A 16 22.37 -2.58 -10.20
C LYS A 16 23.61 -1.76 -9.86
N VAL A 17 23.50 -0.44 -9.81
CA VAL A 17 24.61 0.50 -9.57
C VAL A 17 24.67 0.91 -8.11
N ASP A 18 23.53 1.30 -7.56
CA ASP A 18 23.35 1.77 -6.19
C ASP A 18 21.98 1.33 -5.63
N PRO A 19 21.95 0.18 -4.93
CA PRO A 19 20.72 -0.32 -4.33
C PRO A 19 20.09 0.62 -3.30
N GLU A 20 20.89 1.32 -2.50
CA GLU A 20 20.43 2.25 -1.48
C GLU A 20 19.70 3.44 -2.13
N GLU A 21 20.34 4.09 -3.09
CA GLU A 21 19.75 5.21 -3.83
C GLU A 21 18.47 4.79 -4.57
N ALA A 22 18.44 3.59 -5.18
CA ALA A 22 17.27 3.09 -5.89
C ALA A 22 16.07 2.90 -4.95
N ILE A 23 16.30 2.29 -3.78
CA ILE A 23 15.26 2.02 -2.79
C ILE A 23 14.79 3.33 -2.17
N ASP A 24 15.69 4.19 -1.75
CA ASP A 24 15.37 5.48 -1.14
C ASP A 24 14.56 6.36 -2.10
N ASN A 25 14.91 6.41 -3.37
CA ASN A 25 14.16 7.17 -4.38
C ASN A 25 12.74 6.62 -4.57
N LEU A 26 12.57 5.30 -4.58
CA LEU A 26 11.25 4.67 -4.70
C LEU A 26 10.39 4.95 -3.46
N ASP A 27 10.95 4.80 -2.27
CA ASP A 27 10.27 5.04 -1.00
C ASP A 27 9.86 6.52 -0.87
N ARG A 28 10.76 7.47 -1.15
CA ARG A 28 10.47 8.91 -1.13
C ARG A 28 9.37 9.29 -2.12
N THR A 29 9.38 8.73 -3.33
CA THR A 29 8.31 9.04 -4.31
C THR A 29 6.98 8.42 -3.92
N PHE A 30 6.97 7.31 -3.17
CA PHE A 30 5.76 6.77 -2.56
C PHE A 30 5.24 7.67 -1.42
N GLU A 31 6.11 8.15 -0.53
CA GLU A 31 5.75 9.13 0.51
C GLU A 31 5.14 10.40 -0.12
N MET A 32 5.76 10.97 -1.14
CA MET A 32 5.23 12.14 -1.85
C MET A 32 3.84 11.88 -2.46
N LYS A 33 3.58 10.67 -2.93
CA LYS A 33 2.27 10.26 -3.42
C LYS A 33 1.23 10.23 -2.29
N LEU A 34 1.58 9.73 -1.12
CA LEU A 34 0.72 9.74 0.07
C LEU A 34 0.44 11.16 0.57
N GLU A 35 1.44 12.05 0.51
CA GLU A 35 1.26 13.48 0.83
C GLU A 35 0.28 14.16 -0.15
N ALA A 36 0.40 13.87 -1.44
CA ALA A 36 -0.54 14.37 -2.44
C ALA A 36 -1.96 13.83 -2.20
N PHE A 37 -2.09 12.56 -1.77
CA PHE A 37 -3.37 11.98 -1.40
C PHE A 37 -3.97 12.64 -0.15
N HIS A 38 -3.15 12.99 0.83
CA HIS A 38 -3.60 13.73 2.01
C HIS A 38 -4.06 15.15 1.63
N THR A 39 -3.36 15.82 0.73
CA THR A 39 -3.82 17.11 0.18
C THR A 39 -5.17 16.97 -0.51
N LEU A 40 -5.37 15.89 -1.30
CA LEU A 40 -6.66 15.58 -1.92
C LEU A 40 -7.76 15.36 -0.85
N TYR A 41 -7.44 14.64 0.24
CA TYR A 41 -8.34 14.49 1.39
C TYR A 41 -8.76 15.86 1.95
N ASP A 42 -7.83 16.76 2.21
CA ASP A 42 -8.12 18.06 2.82
C ASP A 42 -9.08 18.91 1.99
N VAL A 43 -8.95 18.89 0.66
CA VAL A 43 -9.80 19.69 -0.23
C VAL A 43 -11.12 19.02 -0.60
N SER A 44 -11.26 17.71 -0.39
CA SER A 44 -12.45 16.95 -0.83
C SER A 44 -13.16 16.17 0.29
N LYS A 45 -12.75 16.29 1.56
CA LYS A 45 -13.36 15.60 2.71
C LYS A 45 -14.83 15.93 2.93
N GLY A 46 -15.32 17.06 2.42
CA GLY A 46 -16.73 17.41 2.40
C GLY A 46 -17.55 16.72 1.30
N LEU A 47 -16.88 16.14 0.30
CA LEU A 47 -17.52 15.49 -0.86
C LEU A 47 -17.46 13.95 -0.78
N PHE A 48 -16.52 13.40 0.00
CA PHE A 48 -16.28 11.97 0.05
C PHE A 48 -16.02 11.47 1.48
N PRO A 49 -16.67 10.37 1.92
CA PRO A 49 -16.52 9.83 3.28
C PRO A 49 -15.25 8.96 3.38
N TYR A 50 -14.09 9.56 3.51
CA TYR A 50 -12.78 8.88 3.52
C TYR A 50 -12.69 7.77 4.56
N PHE A 51 -13.17 7.99 5.78
CA PHE A 51 -13.12 6.99 6.86
C PHE A 51 -14.25 5.95 6.83
N GLY A 52 -15.14 6.04 5.85
CA GLY A 52 -16.13 5.01 5.53
C GLY A 52 -15.62 3.98 4.51
N ASN A 53 -14.41 4.18 3.97
CA ASN A 53 -13.81 3.30 2.98
C ASN A 53 -12.46 2.80 3.50
N GLY A 54 -12.24 1.48 3.45
CA GLY A 54 -11.05 0.84 3.99
C GLY A 54 -9.77 1.26 3.27
N ASP A 55 -9.81 1.37 1.94
CA ASP A 55 -8.67 1.80 1.12
C ASP A 55 -8.20 3.22 1.47
N THR A 56 -9.11 4.19 1.52
CA THR A 56 -8.76 5.57 1.89
C THR A 56 -8.32 5.69 3.35
N THR A 57 -8.93 4.92 4.25
CA THR A 57 -8.56 4.89 5.68
C THR A 57 -7.14 4.37 5.86
N VAL A 58 -6.78 3.27 5.20
CA VAL A 58 -5.42 2.70 5.24
C VAL A 58 -4.39 3.71 4.74
N LEU A 59 -4.63 4.35 3.59
CA LEU A 59 -3.67 5.31 3.03
C LEU A 59 -3.43 6.50 3.94
N LEU A 60 -4.48 7.04 4.57
CA LEU A 60 -4.34 8.13 5.54
C LEU A 60 -3.59 7.67 6.79
N ALA A 61 -3.83 6.45 7.28
CA ALA A 61 -3.13 5.90 8.44
C ALA A 61 -1.64 5.66 8.15
N VAL A 62 -1.31 5.09 6.99
CA VAL A 62 0.07 4.88 6.53
C VAL A 62 0.79 6.22 6.38
N ARG A 63 0.16 7.18 5.68
CA ARG A 63 0.71 8.54 5.53
C ARG A 63 1.01 9.19 6.88
N ASN A 64 0.07 9.15 7.80
CA ASN A 64 0.25 9.75 9.12
C ASN A 64 1.38 9.07 9.91
N ALA A 65 1.50 7.76 9.81
CA ALA A 65 2.58 7.02 10.43
C ALA A 65 3.96 7.39 9.86
N ILE A 66 4.12 7.41 8.55
CA ILE A 66 5.38 7.78 7.88
C ILE A 66 5.76 9.23 8.18
N HIS A 67 4.79 10.15 8.23
CA HIS A 67 5.02 11.55 8.53
C HIS A 67 5.61 11.77 9.94
N HIS A 68 5.20 10.96 10.90
CA HIS A 68 5.72 10.97 12.27
C HIS A 68 6.97 10.11 12.41
N ARG A 69 8.02 10.38 11.72
CA ARG A 69 9.30 9.67 11.52
C ARG A 69 9.94 8.94 12.73
N ASN A 70 9.26 8.84 13.85
CA ASN A 70 9.80 8.30 15.10
C ASN A 70 9.58 6.80 15.30
N HIS A 71 9.01 6.10 14.32
CA HIS A 71 8.76 4.67 14.45
C HIS A 71 9.03 3.90 13.15
N PRO A 72 9.42 2.61 13.25
CA PRO A 72 9.89 1.80 12.13
C PRO A 72 8.76 1.16 11.30
N LEU A 73 7.54 1.70 11.38
CA LEU A 73 6.42 1.14 10.64
C LEU A 73 6.47 1.53 9.17
N PHE A 74 5.95 0.65 8.33
CA PHE A 74 5.75 0.86 6.90
C PHE A 74 7.03 1.03 6.07
N HIS A 75 8.16 0.51 6.55
CA HIS A 75 9.31 0.32 5.67
C HIS A 75 8.92 -0.60 4.51
N SER A 76 9.32 -0.25 3.29
CA SER A 76 9.06 -1.07 2.11
C SER A 76 9.75 -2.45 2.22
N LEU A 77 9.20 -3.44 1.51
CA LEU A 77 9.83 -4.76 1.42
C LEU A 77 11.27 -4.68 0.90
N ASN A 78 11.51 -3.84 -0.12
CA ASN A 78 12.85 -3.64 -0.67
C ASN A 78 13.82 -3.11 0.40
N ARG A 79 13.39 -2.11 1.18
CA ARG A 79 14.21 -1.57 2.27
C ARG A 79 14.54 -2.64 3.31
N ARG A 80 13.55 -3.43 3.72
CA ARG A 80 13.76 -4.50 4.71
C ARG A 80 14.67 -5.61 4.21
N LEU A 81 14.60 -5.96 2.93
CA LEU A 81 15.44 -7.01 2.36
C LEU A 81 16.88 -6.59 2.15
N TYR A 82 17.12 -5.32 1.79
CA TYR A 82 18.42 -4.90 1.28
C TYR A 82 19.14 -3.83 2.12
N LEU A 83 18.41 -3.05 2.94
CA LEU A 83 18.99 -1.95 3.72
C LEU A 83 18.90 -2.18 5.23
N ASP A 84 17.74 -2.58 5.75
CA ASP A 84 17.57 -2.80 7.20
C ASP A 84 18.21 -4.11 7.64
N THR A 85 18.40 -5.04 6.72
CA THR A 85 18.94 -6.39 6.98
C THR A 85 19.76 -6.83 5.78
N ASP A 86 20.84 -7.57 6.04
CA ASP A 86 21.60 -8.22 4.97
C ASP A 86 20.75 -9.28 4.27
N LEU A 87 20.71 -9.29 2.94
CA LEU A 87 19.91 -10.26 2.17
C LEU A 87 20.25 -11.71 2.53
N ASP A 88 21.51 -11.97 2.88
CA ASP A 88 21.99 -13.31 3.29
C ASP A 88 21.26 -13.85 4.54
N ARG A 89 20.78 -12.98 5.41
CA ARG A 89 19.97 -13.37 6.58
C ARG A 89 18.61 -13.89 6.21
N TRP A 90 18.13 -13.57 5.02
CA TRP A 90 16.86 -14.05 4.48
C TRP A 90 17.00 -15.32 3.64
N CYS A 91 18.23 -15.87 3.51
CA CYS A 91 18.47 -17.08 2.74
C CYS A 91 17.57 -18.22 3.19
N GLY A 92 16.78 -18.76 2.27
CA GLY A 92 15.76 -19.78 2.55
C GLY A 92 14.43 -19.25 3.07
N ALA A 93 14.31 -17.96 3.35
CA ALA A 93 13.05 -17.37 3.78
C ALA A 93 12.05 -17.24 2.61
N SER A 94 10.76 -17.29 2.97
CA SER A 94 9.66 -17.05 2.03
C SER A 94 8.72 -15.99 2.58
N PHE A 95 8.33 -15.04 1.73
CA PHE A 95 7.42 -13.96 2.09
C PHE A 95 6.09 -14.15 1.35
N LEU A 96 4.98 -13.98 2.07
CA LEU A 96 3.64 -13.95 1.46
C LEU A 96 3.35 -12.51 1.00
N LEU A 97 3.15 -12.34 -0.29
CA LEU A 97 2.82 -11.07 -0.92
C LEU A 97 1.35 -11.07 -1.31
N ALA A 98 0.56 -10.19 -0.69
CA ALA A 98 -0.84 -9.99 -1.02
C ALA A 98 -1.00 -8.72 -1.85
N SER A 99 -1.77 -8.80 -2.92
CA SER A 99 -2.14 -7.68 -3.78
C SER A 99 -3.59 -7.81 -4.23
N HIS A 100 -4.18 -6.75 -4.81
CA HIS A 100 -5.54 -6.76 -5.29
C HIS A 100 -5.55 -6.59 -6.83
N PRO A 101 -6.22 -7.47 -7.56
CA PRO A 101 -6.21 -7.45 -9.02
C PRO A 101 -7.03 -6.29 -9.58
N THR A 102 -6.70 -5.85 -10.79
CA THR A 102 -7.53 -4.95 -11.57
C THR A 102 -8.58 -5.76 -12.30
N LEU A 103 -9.88 -5.44 -12.11
CA LEU A 103 -10.99 -6.06 -12.82
C LEU A 103 -11.13 -5.49 -14.23
N HIS A 104 -11.03 -4.17 -14.34
CA HIS A 104 -11.14 -3.44 -15.59
C HIS A 104 -10.02 -2.42 -15.73
N GLY A 105 -9.61 -2.14 -16.96
CA GLY A 105 -8.54 -1.22 -17.30
C GLY A 105 -7.18 -1.89 -17.40
N ILE A 106 -6.14 -1.08 -17.39
CA ILE A 106 -4.77 -1.55 -17.51
C ILE A 106 -4.32 -2.16 -16.17
N PRO A 107 -3.74 -3.38 -16.16
CA PRO A 107 -3.20 -3.98 -14.95
C PRO A 107 -2.15 -3.07 -14.29
N ILE A 108 -2.23 -2.96 -12.96
CA ILE A 108 -1.25 -2.22 -12.17
C ILE A 108 0.02 -3.06 -12.08
N GLN A 109 1.07 -2.62 -12.78
CA GLN A 109 2.35 -3.33 -12.82
C GLN A 109 3.31 -2.90 -11.70
N MET A 110 3.04 -1.74 -11.09
CA MET A 110 3.84 -1.22 -9.99
C MET A 110 3.35 -1.78 -8.67
N SER A 111 4.26 -2.05 -7.76
CA SER A 111 3.95 -2.48 -6.41
C SER A 111 4.70 -1.66 -5.37
N HIS A 112 4.12 -1.54 -4.19
CA HIS A 112 4.78 -1.02 -3.00
C HIS A 112 4.30 -1.82 -1.78
N TYR A 113 5.09 -2.81 -1.41
CA TYR A 113 4.76 -3.73 -0.34
C TYR A 113 5.18 -3.21 1.02
N VAL A 114 4.23 -3.19 1.96
CA VAL A 114 4.47 -2.92 3.39
C VAL A 114 4.06 -4.14 4.21
N ARG A 115 4.64 -4.29 5.39
CA ARG A 115 4.32 -5.40 6.27
C ARG A 115 2.89 -5.28 6.80
N LEU A 116 2.13 -6.36 6.74
CA LEU A 116 0.74 -6.39 7.22
C LEU A 116 0.65 -6.16 8.74
N ASP A 117 1.58 -6.69 9.50
CA ASP A 117 1.68 -6.50 10.95
C ASP A 117 1.88 -5.03 11.37
N ASP A 118 2.44 -4.19 10.49
CA ASP A 118 2.57 -2.75 10.72
C ASP A 118 1.19 -2.04 10.67
N LEU A 119 0.26 -2.54 9.83
CA LEU A 119 -1.12 -2.05 9.83
C LEU A 119 -1.84 -2.43 11.13
N ASP A 120 -1.68 -3.67 11.60
CA ASP A 120 -2.25 -4.13 12.85
C ASP A 120 -1.69 -3.31 14.02
N ALA A 121 -0.36 -3.12 14.06
CA ALA A 121 0.28 -2.31 15.09
C ALA A 121 -0.20 -0.84 15.11
N ARG A 122 -0.58 -0.29 13.97
CA ARG A 122 -1.03 1.10 13.84
C ARG A 122 -2.53 1.29 14.09
N LEU A 123 -3.35 0.33 13.71
CA LEU A 123 -4.80 0.48 13.58
C LEU A 123 -5.62 -0.41 14.50
N ASP A 124 -5.08 -1.57 14.92
CA ASP A 124 -5.81 -2.53 15.72
C ASP A 124 -5.64 -2.25 17.22
N PRO A 125 -6.70 -1.78 17.92
CA PRO A 125 -6.63 -1.51 19.35
C PRO A 125 -6.33 -2.75 20.21
N SER A 126 -6.59 -3.96 19.69
CA SER A 126 -6.32 -5.22 20.40
C SER A 126 -4.83 -5.58 20.45
N CYS A 127 -4.02 -5.00 19.57
CA CYS A 127 -2.59 -5.31 19.47
C CYS A 127 -1.73 -4.69 20.58
N ALA A 128 -2.26 -3.84 21.46
CA ALA A 128 -1.52 -3.16 22.54
C ALA A 128 -0.18 -2.53 22.07
N SER A 129 -0.15 -2.02 20.85
CA SER A 129 1.04 -1.47 20.20
C SER A 129 1.37 -0.07 20.73
N PRO A 130 2.66 0.28 20.95
CA PRO A 130 3.08 1.65 21.27
C PRO A 130 2.85 2.62 20.10
N TYR A 131 2.59 2.11 18.90
CA TYR A 131 2.40 2.88 17.68
C TYR A 131 0.92 3.08 17.32
N LEU A 132 0.00 2.62 18.18
CA LEU A 132 -1.43 2.75 17.94
C LEU A 132 -1.83 4.22 17.75
N ASP A 133 -2.72 4.49 16.79
CA ASP A 133 -3.29 5.82 16.58
C ASP A 133 -4.26 6.18 17.71
N THR A 134 -3.75 6.84 18.74
CA THR A 134 -4.51 7.24 19.93
C THR A 134 -5.40 8.47 19.72
N ILE A 135 -5.32 9.16 18.58
CA ILE A 135 -6.16 10.31 18.25
C ILE A 135 -7.62 9.88 18.06
N VAL A 136 -7.82 8.62 17.70
CA VAL A 136 -9.15 8.04 17.48
C VAL A 136 -9.59 7.31 18.73
N GLY A 137 -10.76 7.67 19.26
CA GLY A 137 -11.35 6.94 20.41
C GLY A 137 -11.54 5.45 20.09
N SER A 138 -11.40 4.59 21.12
CA SER A 138 -11.35 3.12 21.02
C SER A 138 -12.45 2.53 20.13
N ASP A 139 -13.74 2.85 20.38
CA ASP A 139 -14.87 2.29 19.62
C ASP A 139 -14.86 2.69 18.14
N LYS A 140 -14.33 3.85 17.84
CA LYS A 140 -14.18 4.32 16.45
C LYS A 140 -13.00 3.64 15.77
N ALA A 141 -11.92 3.38 16.50
CA ALA A 141 -10.77 2.62 16.00
C ALA A 141 -11.16 1.18 15.65
N VAL A 142 -11.89 0.49 16.54
CA VAL A 142 -12.43 -0.86 16.29
C VAL A 142 -13.26 -0.87 15.00
N ARG A 143 -14.26 0.00 14.89
CA ARG A 143 -15.12 0.06 13.70
C ARG A 143 -14.35 0.38 12.41
N ARG A 144 -13.29 1.20 12.49
CA ARG A 144 -12.42 1.46 11.34
C ARG A 144 -11.64 0.22 10.94
N MET A 145 -11.07 -0.49 11.90
CA MET A 145 -10.31 -1.72 11.63
C MET A 145 -11.23 -2.80 11.05
N GLU A 146 -12.43 -3.02 11.62
CA GLU A 146 -13.44 -3.94 11.08
C GLU A 146 -13.82 -3.58 9.62
N GLY A 147 -13.99 -2.28 9.33
CA GLY A 147 -14.28 -1.79 7.98
C GLY A 147 -13.14 -2.07 7.00
N ILE A 148 -11.90 -1.86 7.41
CA ILE A 148 -10.70 -2.18 6.62
C ILE A 148 -10.62 -3.68 6.38
N ASP A 149 -10.70 -4.50 7.41
CA ASP A 149 -10.64 -5.96 7.35
C ASP A 149 -11.70 -6.53 6.40
N MET A 150 -12.93 -6.03 6.50
CA MET A 150 -14.02 -6.48 5.65
C MET A 150 -13.80 -6.10 4.18
N GLN A 151 -13.38 -4.87 3.90
CA GLN A 151 -13.25 -4.36 2.54
C GLN A 151 -12.00 -4.85 1.83
N LEU A 152 -10.88 -4.94 2.52
CA LEU A 152 -9.60 -5.40 1.95
C LEU A 152 -9.34 -6.89 2.15
N LYS A 153 -10.26 -7.61 2.80
CA LYS A 153 -10.14 -9.06 3.09
C LYS A 153 -8.84 -9.42 3.84
N LEU A 154 -8.37 -8.55 4.72
CA LEU A 154 -7.15 -8.80 5.48
C LEU A 154 -7.22 -10.07 6.35
N PRO A 155 -8.35 -10.47 6.96
CA PRO A 155 -8.45 -11.75 7.66
C PRO A 155 -8.11 -12.94 6.76
N ALA A 156 -8.56 -12.95 5.51
CA ALA A 156 -8.25 -14.04 4.57
C ALA A 156 -6.75 -14.13 4.26
N ILE A 157 -6.05 -12.99 4.20
CA ILE A 157 -4.59 -12.92 4.02
C ILE A 157 -3.89 -13.47 5.26
N ARG A 158 -4.31 -13.05 6.48
CA ARG A 158 -3.75 -13.56 7.75
C ARG A 158 -3.97 -15.06 7.92
N ASP A 159 -5.19 -15.55 7.64
CA ASP A 159 -5.54 -16.98 7.71
C ASP A 159 -4.70 -17.81 6.74
N ARG A 160 -4.44 -17.29 5.53
CA ARG A 160 -3.54 -17.93 4.56
C ARG A 160 -2.11 -17.96 5.09
N GLY A 161 -1.62 -16.86 5.66
CA GLY A 161 -0.30 -16.80 6.28
C GLY A 161 -0.13 -17.82 7.40
N LEU A 162 -1.11 -17.91 8.31
CA LEU A 162 -1.12 -18.89 9.39
C LEU A 162 -1.14 -20.33 8.88
N ARG A 163 -2.01 -20.66 7.94
CA ARG A 163 -2.14 -21.99 7.34
C ARG A 163 -0.86 -22.44 6.67
N ASP A 164 -0.20 -21.54 5.94
CA ASP A 164 1.04 -21.82 5.22
C ASP A 164 2.28 -21.61 6.11
N ARG A 165 2.09 -21.29 7.40
CA ARG A 165 3.13 -21.11 8.43
C ARG A 165 4.11 -19.97 8.15
N TYR A 166 3.66 -18.88 7.52
CA TYR A 166 4.49 -17.67 7.39
C TYR A 166 4.60 -16.96 8.75
N PRO A 167 5.79 -16.54 9.16
CA PRO A 167 5.95 -15.58 10.26
C PRO A 167 5.18 -14.29 9.96
N LYS A 168 4.64 -13.62 10.99
CA LYS A 168 3.85 -12.40 10.81
C LYS A 168 4.63 -11.29 10.11
N ASP A 169 5.92 -11.17 10.38
CA ASP A 169 6.84 -10.19 9.77
C ASP A 169 7.22 -10.53 8.33
N GLN A 170 6.75 -11.67 7.80
CA GLN A 170 6.94 -12.09 6.41
C GLN A 170 5.65 -12.04 5.57
N ILE A 171 4.59 -11.39 6.07
CA ILE A 171 3.34 -11.18 5.35
C ILE A 171 3.25 -9.71 4.94
N TYR A 172 3.13 -9.45 3.65
CA TYR A 172 3.16 -8.11 3.06
C TYR A 172 1.92 -7.81 2.23
N LEU A 173 1.51 -6.55 2.25
CA LEU A 173 0.37 -6.02 1.50
C LEU A 173 0.86 -4.97 0.50
N ASP A 174 0.42 -5.09 -0.75
CA ASP A 174 0.68 -4.12 -1.80
C ASP A 174 -0.26 -2.92 -1.68
N LEU A 175 0.30 -1.75 -1.43
CA LEU A 175 -0.47 -0.51 -1.30
C LEU A 175 -0.80 0.15 -2.65
N MET A 176 -0.22 -0.29 -3.77
CA MET A 176 -0.48 0.35 -5.06
C MET A 176 -1.90 0.14 -5.58
N PRO A 177 -2.48 -1.08 -5.59
CA PRO A 177 -3.87 -1.28 -5.95
C PRO A 177 -4.83 -0.54 -5.00
N ILE A 178 -4.52 -0.52 -3.71
CA ILE A 178 -5.30 0.20 -2.69
C ILE A 178 -5.32 1.70 -3.00
N PHE A 179 -4.14 2.27 -3.36
CA PHE A 179 -4.04 3.67 -3.76
C PHE A 179 -4.86 3.97 -5.02
N VAL A 180 -4.78 3.12 -6.03
CA VAL A 180 -5.54 3.29 -7.28
C VAL A 180 -7.04 3.22 -6.99
N SER A 181 -7.52 2.23 -6.23
CA SER A 181 -8.92 2.13 -5.81
C SER A 181 -9.40 3.39 -5.10
N ALA A 182 -8.63 3.86 -4.12
CA ALA A 182 -8.96 5.05 -3.36
C ALA A 182 -9.09 6.30 -4.24
N VAL A 183 -8.12 6.53 -5.14
CA VAL A 183 -8.18 7.66 -6.09
C VAL A 183 -9.37 7.56 -7.03
N CYS A 184 -9.66 6.35 -7.57
CA CYS A 184 -10.84 6.14 -8.42
C CYS A 184 -12.14 6.52 -7.70
N LYS A 185 -12.32 6.09 -6.45
CA LYS A 185 -13.52 6.42 -5.66
C LYS A 185 -13.66 7.92 -5.42
N VAL A 186 -12.57 8.58 -5.00
CA VAL A 186 -12.57 10.02 -4.75
C VAL A 186 -12.83 10.81 -6.03
N PHE A 187 -12.19 10.46 -7.13
CA PHE A 187 -12.40 11.14 -8.42
C PHE A 187 -13.81 10.95 -8.96
N LYS A 188 -14.39 9.75 -8.83
CA LYS A 188 -15.80 9.50 -9.17
C LYS A 188 -16.75 10.40 -8.35
N ALA A 189 -16.51 10.54 -7.05
CA ALA A 189 -17.31 11.42 -6.19
C ALA A 189 -17.15 12.90 -6.56
N MET A 190 -15.94 13.35 -6.82
CA MET A 190 -15.68 14.74 -7.27
C MET A 190 -16.36 15.03 -8.60
N LYS A 191 -16.28 14.11 -9.57
CA LYS A 191 -16.97 14.23 -10.86
C LYS A 191 -18.48 14.30 -10.68
N ALA A 192 -19.06 13.46 -9.83
CA ALA A 192 -20.48 13.48 -9.51
C ALA A 192 -20.93 14.80 -8.84
N ALA A 193 -20.04 15.42 -8.06
CA ALA A 193 -20.26 16.75 -7.46
C ALA A 193 -20.03 17.91 -8.42
N GLY A 194 -19.75 17.67 -9.72
CA GLY A 194 -19.53 18.70 -10.73
C GLY A 194 -18.16 19.37 -10.68
N VAL A 195 -17.18 18.80 -9.97
CA VAL A 195 -15.82 19.33 -9.92
C VAL A 195 -15.14 19.08 -11.26
N ALA A 196 -14.67 20.16 -11.90
CA ALA A 196 -13.94 20.08 -13.15
C ALA A 196 -12.46 19.74 -12.90
N PHE A 197 -11.95 18.71 -13.54
CA PHE A 197 -10.51 18.42 -13.56
C PHE A 197 -9.81 19.40 -14.49
N ARG A 198 -8.72 20.00 -14.00
CA ARG A 198 -7.94 21.01 -14.75
C ARG A 198 -6.45 20.71 -14.59
N GLY A 199 -5.65 21.25 -15.49
CA GLY A 199 -4.20 21.10 -15.48
C GLY A 199 -3.69 20.21 -16.59
N PHE A 200 -2.37 20.12 -16.71
CA PHE A 200 -1.70 19.43 -17.81
C PHE A 200 -2.06 17.94 -17.93
N ASP A 201 -2.24 17.26 -16.78
CA ASP A 201 -2.52 15.81 -16.75
C ASP A 201 -4.02 15.49 -16.61
N ALA A 202 -4.92 16.49 -16.71
CA ALA A 202 -6.33 16.28 -16.47
C ALA A 202 -6.96 15.28 -17.44
N GLU A 203 -6.64 15.34 -18.73
CA GLU A 203 -7.14 14.44 -19.75
C GLU A 203 -6.58 13.01 -19.56
N THR A 204 -5.30 12.91 -19.14
CA THR A 204 -4.61 11.64 -18.92
C THR A 204 -5.17 10.88 -17.74
N TYR A 205 -5.55 11.56 -16.65
CA TYR A 205 -5.95 10.89 -15.41
C TYR A 205 -7.45 10.90 -15.14
N ALA A 206 -8.19 11.91 -15.63
CA ALA A 206 -9.61 12.00 -15.30
C ALA A 206 -10.42 10.81 -15.86
N VAL A 207 -10.26 10.46 -17.12
CA VAL A 207 -11.01 9.35 -17.76
C VAL A 207 -10.61 8.00 -17.15
N PRO A 208 -9.33 7.60 -17.10
CA PRO A 208 -8.94 6.33 -16.51
C PRO A 208 -9.45 6.15 -15.08
N PHE A 209 -9.26 7.13 -14.21
CA PHE A 209 -9.64 7.01 -12.80
C PHE A 209 -11.13 7.23 -12.50
N THR A 210 -11.92 7.72 -13.45
CA THR A 210 -13.37 7.89 -13.24
C THR A 210 -14.23 6.86 -13.94
N SER A 211 -13.72 6.16 -14.96
CA SER A 211 -14.55 5.28 -15.81
C SER A 211 -13.88 4.00 -16.30
N GLU A 212 -12.55 3.89 -16.31
CA GLU A 212 -11.87 2.75 -16.94
C GLU A 212 -11.27 1.77 -15.94
N ILE A 213 -10.69 2.28 -14.85
CA ILE A 213 -9.97 1.43 -13.89
C ILE A 213 -10.90 1.03 -12.75
N GLU A 214 -10.93 -0.28 -12.48
CA GLU A 214 -11.60 -0.86 -11.32
C GLU A 214 -10.70 -1.91 -10.67
N VAL A 215 -10.50 -1.80 -9.35
CA VAL A 215 -9.70 -2.73 -8.56
C VAL A 215 -10.62 -3.59 -7.71
N ASP A 216 -10.42 -4.91 -7.75
CA ASP A 216 -11.14 -5.85 -6.89
C ASP A 216 -10.47 -5.94 -5.52
N LEU A 217 -11.00 -5.21 -4.54
CA LEU A 217 -10.54 -5.32 -3.16
C LEU A 217 -11.11 -6.55 -2.43
N SER A 218 -12.05 -7.28 -3.02
CA SER A 218 -12.73 -8.40 -2.38
C SER A 218 -12.02 -9.74 -2.57
N SER A 219 -11.10 -9.83 -3.51
CA SER A 219 -10.40 -11.08 -3.87
C SER A 219 -8.89 -10.85 -3.97
N PRO A 220 -8.17 -10.81 -2.83
CA PRO A 220 -6.74 -10.62 -2.86
C PRO A 220 -6.02 -11.76 -3.59
N SER A 221 -5.12 -11.41 -4.50
CA SER A 221 -4.17 -12.34 -5.12
C SER A 221 -2.96 -12.52 -4.21
N LEU A 222 -2.47 -13.75 -4.11
CA LEU A 222 -1.37 -14.09 -3.23
C LEU A 222 -0.20 -14.65 -4.04
N LYS A 223 1.00 -14.20 -3.73
CA LYS A 223 2.25 -14.67 -4.34
C LYS A 223 3.26 -14.98 -3.24
N ARG A 224 4.21 -15.84 -3.55
CA ARG A 224 5.35 -16.13 -2.67
C ARG A 224 6.59 -15.47 -3.24
N LEU A 225 7.27 -14.66 -2.43
CA LEU A 225 8.65 -14.26 -2.71
C LEU A 225 9.57 -15.22 -1.97
N GLN A 226 10.44 -15.90 -2.69
CA GLN A 226 11.42 -16.81 -2.11
C GLN A 226 12.83 -16.24 -2.27
N VAL A 227 13.55 -16.15 -1.16
CA VAL A 227 14.96 -15.74 -1.15
C VAL A 227 15.82 -16.99 -1.20
N GLY A 228 16.47 -17.21 -2.33
CA GLY A 228 17.41 -18.34 -2.50
C GLY A 228 18.79 -18.02 -1.93
N GLY A 229 19.63 -19.06 -1.76
CA GLY A 229 21.04 -18.89 -1.36
C GLY A 229 21.96 -18.40 -2.50
N LEU A 230 21.51 -18.49 -3.75
CA LEU A 230 22.28 -18.10 -4.93
C LEU A 230 21.32 -17.37 -5.90
N GLY A 231 21.48 -16.10 -6.06
CA GLY A 231 20.71 -15.27 -7.00
C GLY A 231 19.64 -14.38 -6.36
N PRO A 232 18.97 -13.57 -7.19
CA PRO A 232 17.94 -12.63 -6.70
C PRO A 232 16.71 -13.37 -6.18
N PRO A 233 15.91 -12.75 -5.29
CA PRO A 233 14.61 -13.28 -4.87
C PRO A 233 13.68 -13.56 -6.06
N VAL A 234 12.92 -14.64 -5.99
CA VAL A 234 12.02 -15.09 -7.06
C VAL A 234 10.57 -15.06 -6.58
N ILE A 235 9.70 -14.48 -7.39
CA ILE A 235 8.25 -14.46 -7.13
C ILE A 235 7.61 -15.64 -7.84
N VAL A 236 6.81 -16.42 -7.10
CA VAL A 236 6.01 -17.54 -7.61
C VAL A 236 4.55 -17.40 -7.19
N ASP A 237 3.62 -17.85 -8.02
CA ASP A 237 2.21 -17.92 -7.68
C ASP A 237 1.95 -19.05 -6.65
N VAL A 238 1.00 -18.84 -5.72
CA VAL A 238 0.68 -19.77 -4.62
C VAL A 238 -0.82 -20.03 -4.49
#